data_73149ca9a3c848b89b4df875c0748a64
#
_entry.id   73149ca9a3c848b89b4df875c0748a64
#
_cell.length_a   1.000
_cell.length_b   1.000
_cell.length_c   1.000
_cell.angle_alpha   90.00
_cell.angle_beta   90.00
_cell.angle_gamma   90.00
#
_symmetry.space_group_name_H-M   'P 1'
#
loop_
_entity.id
_entity.type
_entity.pdbx_description
1 polymer ?
#
loop_
_entity_poly.entity_id
_entity_poly.type
_entity_poly.pdbx_seq_one_letter_code
_entity_poly.pdbx_strand_id
1 'polypeptide(L)'
;MNTISRTAAERGGVHPLYIHHISEKFAILIERASSLSVLKQLGEAMVYEYCAAVRDFSTRHYSLLVKKAVNYIHMHLEEDLSLSIIADELYVNASHLSRKFKAETNKSIVDYINQKRIEEAKRYLERGNVSITEVALMVGFNDLNYFSRVFKKTTSLSPLQYSKHCFTET
;
A
#
# COMPACT_ATOMS: atom_id res chain seq x y z
N MET A 1 11.48 -19.92 6.46
CA MET A 1 12.07 -18.68 5.91
C MET A 1 11.10 -17.50 5.99
N ASN A 2 9.85 -17.60 5.54
CA ASN A 2 8.86 -16.52 5.58
C ASN A 2 8.69 -15.92 7.00
N THR A 3 8.52 -16.71 8.05
CA THR A 3 8.34 -16.24 9.43
C THR A 3 9.49 -15.35 9.90
N ILE A 4 10.74 -15.72 9.61
CA ILE A 4 11.92 -14.95 10.00
C ILE A 4 11.93 -13.60 9.27
N SER A 5 11.68 -13.60 7.96
CA SER A 5 11.64 -12.38 7.14
C SER A 5 10.52 -11.43 7.56
N ARG A 6 9.33 -11.97 7.89
CA ARG A 6 8.20 -11.20 8.45
C ARG A 6 8.59 -10.50 9.75
N THR A 7 9.13 -11.25 10.71
CA THR A 7 9.55 -10.68 12.01
C THR A 7 10.65 -9.65 11.84
N ALA A 8 11.59 -9.86 10.93
CA ALA A 8 12.63 -8.89 10.64
C ALA A 8 12.08 -7.60 10.02
N ALA A 9 11.13 -7.71 9.08
CA ALA A 9 10.46 -6.57 8.47
C ALA A 9 9.62 -5.77 9.49
N GLU A 10 8.90 -6.45 10.36
CA GLU A 10 8.14 -5.82 11.46
C GLU A 10 9.07 -5.07 12.41
N ARG A 11 10.16 -5.70 12.84
CA ARG A 11 11.22 -5.02 13.62
C ARG A 11 11.88 -3.88 12.85
N GLY A 12 11.92 -3.97 11.53
CA GLY A 12 12.32 -2.90 10.61
C GLY A 12 11.36 -1.72 10.55
N GLY A 13 10.17 -1.84 11.15
CA GLY A 13 9.14 -0.79 11.19
C GLY A 13 8.23 -0.77 9.97
N VAL A 14 8.15 -1.87 9.23
CA VAL A 14 7.18 -2.03 8.14
C VAL A 14 5.81 -2.30 8.76
N HIS A 15 4.78 -1.62 8.25
CA HIS A 15 3.42 -1.81 8.72
C HIS A 15 2.93 -3.24 8.43
N PRO A 16 2.20 -3.91 9.36
CA PRO A 16 1.76 -5.31 9.22
C PRO A 16 1.00 -5.61 7.94
N LEU A 17 0.26 -4.65 7.39
CA LEU A 17 -0.47 -4.79 6.13
C LEU A 17 0.46 -5.11 4.95
N TYR A 18 1.60 -4.41 4.83
CA TYR A 18 2.59 -4.71 3.78
C TYR A 18 3.23 -6.08 3.96
N ILE A 19 3.53 -6.43 5.21
CA ILE A 19 4.08 -7.73 5.56
C ILE A 19 3.09 -8.84 5.15
N HIS A 20 1.79 -8.63 5.41
CA HIS A 20 0.74 -9.57 5.01
C HIS A 20 0.68 -9.73 3.49
N HIS A 21 0.67 -8.64 2.74
CA HIS A 21 0.60 -8.69 1.28
C HIS A 21 1.80 -9.41 0.64
N ILE A 22 3.02 -9.13 1.11
CA ILE A 22 4.21 -9.85 0.63
C ILE A 22 4.07 -11.34 0.93
N SER A 23 3.64 -11.69 2.14
CA SER A 23 3.45 -13.07 2.56
C SER A 23 2.41 -13.81 1.72
N GLU A 24 1.24 -13.20 1.46
CA GLU A 24 0.16 -13.76 0.65
C GLU A 24 0.63 -13.99 -0.79
N LYS A 25 1.25 -12.99 -1.41
CA LYS A 25 1.81 -13.10 -2.77
C LYS A 25 2.74 -14.30 -2.90
N PHE A 26 3.71 -14.42 -2.01
CA PHE A 26 4.66 -15.52 -2.07
C PHE A 26 4.07 -16.87 -1.69
N ALA A 27 3.06 -16.92 -0.81
CA ALA A 27 2.34 -18.17 -0.52
C ALA A 27 1.72 -18.74 -1.81
N ILE A 28 0.99 -17.91 -2.56
CA ILE A 28 0.37 -18.31 -3.85
C ILE A 28 1.42 -18.78 -4.86
N LEU A 29 2.55 -18.05 -4.99
CA LEU A 29 3.61 -18.40 -5.94
C LEU A 29 4.31 -19.71 -5.55
N ILE A 30 4.53 -19.95 -4.26
CA ILE A 30 5.16 -21.17 -3.72
C ILE A 30 4.26 -22.38 -3.95
N GLU A 31 2.94 -22.25 -3.74
CA GLU A 31 1.98 -23.34 -3.98
C GLU A 31 1.93 -23.76 -5.47
N ARG A 32 2.21 -22.83 -6.38
CA ARG A 32 2.25 -23.08 -7.83
C ARG A 32 3.62 -23.53 -8.35
N ALA A 33 4.64 -23.57 -7.50
CA ALA A 33 6.00 -23.89 -7.92
C ALA A 33 6.13 -25.35 -8.35
N SER A 34 6.67 -25.56 -9.55
CA SER A 34 6.78 -26.89 -10.18
C SER A 34 8.13 -27.58 -9.94
N SER A 35 9.11 -26.88 -9.33
CA SER A 35 10.45 -27.44 -9.10
C SER A 35 11.16 -26.83 -7.89
N LEU A 36 12.15 -27.54 -7.36
CA LEU A 36 13.01 -27.07 -6.28
C LEU A 36 13.80 -25.82 -6.66
N SER A 37 14.19 -25.71 -7.92
CA SER A 37 14.91 -24.52 -8.45
C SER A 37 14.03 -23.27 -8.36
N VAL A 38 12.76 -23.38 -8.78
CA VAL A 38 11.76 -22.30 -8.67
C VAL A 38 11.52 -21.93 -7.20
N LEU A 39 11.38 -22.91 -6.31
CA LEU A 39 11.22 -22.65 -4.87
C LEU A 39 12.39 -21.88 -4.26
N LYS A 40 13.63 -22.19 -4.68
CA LYS A 40 14.81 -21.45 -4.26
C LYS A 40 14.76 -19.99 -4.71
N GLN A 41 14.50 -19.75 -5.99
CA GLN A 41 14.39 -18.41 -6.55
C GLN A 41 13.28 -17.58 -5.88
N LEU A 42 12.10 -18.18 -5.63
CA LEU A 42 11.02 -17.53 -4.91
C LEU A 42 11.41 -17.19 -3.46
N GLY A 43 12.18 -18.05 -2.80
CA GLY A 43 12.71 -17.79 -1.46
C GLY A 43 13.63 -16.57 -1.42
N GLU A 44 14.54 -16.45 -2.37
CA GLU A 44 15.45 -15.31 -2.51
C GLU A 44 14.68 -14.02 -2.86
N ALA A 45 13.77 -14.08 -3.81
CA ALA A 45 12.91 -12.96 -4.20
C ALA A 45 12.05 -12.46 -3.03
N MET A 46 11.50 -13.36 -2.22
CA MET A 46 10.71 -13.01 -1.03
C MET A 46 11.55 -12.24 0.00
N VAL A 47 12.77 -12.69 0.28
CA VAL A 47 13.67 -11.99 1.22
C VAL A 47 14.03 -10.61 0.68
N TYR A 48 14.33 -10.51 -0.62
CA TYR A 48 14.64 -9.25 -1.26
C TYR A 48 13.46 -8.26 -1.17
N GLU A 49 12.22 -8.73 -1.39
CA GLU A 49 11.02 -7.89 -1.30
C GLU A 49 10.77 -7.39 0.13
N TYR A 50 11.00 -8.21 1.15
CA TYR A 50 10.97 -7.76 2.54
C TYR A 50 12.05 -6.72 2.87
N CYS A 51 13.27 -6.88 2.35
CA CYS A 51 14.33 -5.89 2.51
C CYS A 51 13.96 -4.57 1.82
N ALA A 52 13.41 -4.63 0.62
CA ALA A 52 12.90 -3.46 -0.09
C ALA A 52 11.78 -2.77 0.71
N ALA A 53 10.85 -3.53 1.27
CA ALA A 53 9.79 -3.00 2.11
C ALA A 53 10.34 -2.27 3.35
N VAL A 54 11.37 -2.80 4.00
CA VAL A 54 12.03 -2.10 5.13
C VAL A 54 12.66 -0.79 4.67
N ARG A 55 13.33 -0.78 3.53
CA ARG A 55 13.96 0.44 2.97
C ARG A 55 12.92 1.50 2.62
N ASP A 56 11.83 1.10 1.98
CA ASP A 56 10.91 2.03 1.32
C ASP A 56 9.69 2.40 2.18
N PHE A 57 9.33 1.55 3.15
CA PHE A 57 8.10 1.69 3.96
C PHE A 57 8.34 1.68 5.48
N SER A 58 9.60 1.74 5.94
CA SER A 58 9.89 1.78 7.37
C SER A 58 9.41 3.09 7.99
N THR A 59 8.63 2.96 9.04
CA THR A 59 8.14 4.08 9.85
C THR A 59 9.02 4.34 11.09
N ARG A 60 10.17 3.67 11.23
CA ARG A 60 10.99 3.72 12.47
C ARG A 60 11.41 5.13 12.85
N HIS A 61 11.71 5.96 11.87
CA HIS A 61 12.16 7.36 12.05
C HIS A 61 11.04 8.37 12.21
N TYR A 62 9.78 7.95 12.06
CA TYR A 62 8.65 8.85 12.30
C TYR A 62 8.39 9.01 13.80
N SER A 63 7.96 10.21 14.19
CA SER A 63 7.47 10.48 15.55
C SER A 63 6.22 9.64 15.86
N LEU A 64 5.93 9.45 17.13
CA LEU A 64 4.76 8.69 17.58
C LEU A 64 3.46 9.21 16.97
N LEU A 65 3.32 10.54 16.83
CA LEU A 65 2.14 11.16 16.22
C LEU A 65 1.99 10.75 14.76
N VAL A 66 3.07 10.84 13.97
CA VAL A 66 3.04 10.47 12.55
C VAL A 66 2.84 8.96 12.38
N LYS A 67 3.43 8.13 13.24
CA LYS A 67 3.16 6.68 13.26
C LYS A 67 1.68 6.36 13.49
N LYS A 68 1.05 7.03 14.47
CA LYS A 68 -0.38 6.87 14.75
C LYS A 68 -1.24 7.29 13.54
N ALA A 69 -0.91 8.43 12.90
CA ALA A 69 -1.63 8.88 11.72
C ALA A 69 -1.47 7.91 10.54
N VAL A 70 -0.27 7.42 10.27
CA VAL A 70 -0.01 6.41 9.24
C VAL A 70 -0.80 5.14 9.52
N ASN A 71 -0.77 4.65 10.77
CA ASN A 71 -1.53 3.46 11.16
C ASN A 71 -3.04 3.64 10.97
N TYR A 72 -3.58 4.78 11.42
CA TYR A 72 -5.01 5.10 11.25
C TYR A 72 -5.41 5.12 9.77
N ILE A 73 -4.60 5.78 8.91
CA ILE A 73 -4.85 5.81 7.46
C ILE A 73 -4.91 4.38 6.88
N HIS A 74 -3.98 3.51 7.25
CA HIS A 74 -3.96 2.14 6.73
C HIS A 74 -5.15 1.29 7.19
N MET A 75 -5.65 1.51 8.40
CA MET A 75 -6.79 0.76 8.94
C MET A 75 -8.14 1.21 8.38
N HIS A 76 -8.23 2.46 7.90
CA HIS A 76 -9.48 3.09 7.46
C HIS A 76 -9.41 3.55 5.99
N LEU A 77 -8.57 2.90 5.17
CA LEU A 77 -8.26 3.36 3.81
C LEU A 77 -9.48 3.42 2.89
N GLU A 78 -10.44 2.53 3.12
CA GLU A 78 -11.69 2.40 2.35
C GLU A 78 -12.75 3.43 2.77
N GLU A 79 -12.58 4.04 3.95
CA GLU A 79 -13.53 4.97 4.54
C GLU A 79 -13.31 6.41 4.06
N ASP A 80 -14.21 7.31 4.43
CA ASP A 80 -13.99 8.74 4.19
C ASP A 80 -12.87 9.26 5.10
N LEU A 81 -11.73 9.57 4.50
CA LEU A 81 -10.54 10.04 5.20
C LEU A 81 -10.22 11.48 4.82
N SER A 82 -10.12 12.32 5.83
CA SER A 82 -9.65 13.71 5.70
C SER A 82 -8.65 14.07 6.80
N LEU A 83 -7.92 15.16 6.59
CA LEU A 83 -7.03 15.69 7.63
C LEU A 83 -7.77 15.98 8.93
N SER A 84 -9.01 16.52 8.87
CA SER A 84 -9.81 16.82 10.04
C SER A 84 -10.19 15.56 10.80
N ILE A 85 -10.72 14.54 10.11
CA ILE A 85 -11.11 13.27 10.72
C ILE A 85 -9.92 12.65 11.46
N ILE A 86 -8.74 12.59 10.83
CA ILE A 86 -7.53 12.02 11.44
C ILE A 86 -7.06 12.85 12.63
N ALA A 87 -7.13 14.18 12.55
CA ALA A 87 -6.73 15.06 13.64
C ALA A 87 -7.66 14.94 14.85
N ASP A 88 -8.97 14.85 14.60
CA ASP A 88 -9.99 14.67 15.64
C ASP A 88 -9.81 13.33 16.35
N GLU A 89 -9.61 12.25 15.59
CA GLU A 89 -9.37 10.91 16.15
C GLU A 89 -8.09 10.83 16.99
N LEU A 90 -7.05 11.53 16.58
CA LEU A 90 -5.78 11.58 17.30
C LEU A 90 -5.75 12.65 18.42
N TYR A 91 -6.84 13.38 18.60
CA TYR A 91 -6.96 14.49 19.58
C TYR A 91 -5.87 15.54 19.42
N VAL A 92 -5.59 15.95 18.18
CA VAL A 92 -4.55 16.94 17.87
C VAL A 92 -5.06 18.04 16.93
N ASN A 93 -4.38 19.17 16.94
CA ASN A 93 -4.68 20.25 16.00
C ASN A 93 -4.31 19.83 14.56
N ALA A 94 -5.26 19.99 13.61
CA ALA A 94 -5.10 19.62 12.21
C ALA A 94 -3.89 20.30 11.53
N SER A 95 -3.66 21.59 11.81
CA SER A 95 -2.52 22.32 11.23
C SER A 95 -1.18 21.80 11.79
N HIS A 96 -1.14 21.40 13.06
CA HIS A 96 0.04 20.79 13.66
C HIS A 96 0.32 19.42 13.02
N LEU A 97 -0.71 18.57 12.93
CA LEU A 97 -0.61 17.26 12.29
C LEU A 97 -0.12 17.38 10.83
N SER A 98 -0.74 18.26 10.05
CA SER A 98 -0.39 18.47 8.63
C SER A 98 1.08 18.86 8.44
N ARG A 99 1.57 19.85 9.21
CA ARG A 99 2.97 20.30 9.14
C ARG A 99 3.94 19.18 9.52
N LYS A 100 3.66 18.50 10.63
CA LYS A 100 4.53 17.44 11.15
C LYS A 100 4.56 16.23 10.23
N PHE A 101 3.41 15.82 9.72
CA PHE A 101 3.28 14.72 8.77
C PHE A 101 4.06 15.01 7.48
N LYS A 102 3.88 16.22 6.90
CA LYS A 102 4.61 16.62 5.69
C LYS A 102 6.13 16.72 5.92
N ALA A 103 6.56 17.23 7.07
CA ALA A 103 7.99 17.31 7.41
C ALA A 103 8.66 15.95 7.52
N GLU A 104 7.96 14.93 8.03
CA GLU A 104 8.53 13.60 8.26
C GLU A 104 8.33 12.65 7.08
N THR A 105 7.23 12.79 6.32
CA THR A 105 6.91 11.88 5.20
C THR A 105 7.21 12.47 3.82
N ASN A 106 7.54 13.77 3.74
CA ASN A 106 7.67 14.57 2.51
C ASN A 106 6.39 14.61 1.65
N LYS A 107 5.23 14.24 2.21
CA LYS A 107 3.93 14.20 1.51
C LYS A 107 2.84 14.88 2.34
N SER A 108 1.85 15.48 1.69
CA SER A 108 0.62 15.84 2.39
C SER A 108 -0.13 14.57 2.80
N ILE A 109 -0.99 14.67 3.82
CA ILE A 109 -1.86 13.56 4.25
C ILE A 109 -2.74 13.09 3.08
N VAL A 110 -3.29 14.03 2.31
CA VAL A 110 -4.14 13.70 1.15
C VAL A 110 -3.35 12.96 0.06
N ASP A 111 -2.14 13.42 -0.26
CA ASP A 111 -1.29 12.72 -1.24
C ASP A 111 -0.89 11.34 -0.75
N TYR A 112 -0.63 11.19 0.54
CA TYR A 112 -0.31 9.91 1.17
C TYR A 112 -1.49 8.94 1.09
N ILE A 113 -2.70 9.36 1.48
CA ILE A 113 -3.93 8.56 1.37
C ILE A 113 -4.16 8.14 -0.08
N ASN A 114 -4.14 9.10 -1.00
CA ASN A 114 -4.35 8.83 -2.42
C ASN A 114 -3.33 7.82 -2.97
N GLN A 115 -2.05 7.96 -2.62
CA GLN A 115 -1.04 7.01 -3.02
C GLN A 115 -1.35 5.60 -2.52
N LYS A 116 -1.74 5.44 -1.24
CA LYS A 116 -2.06 4.14 -0.66
C LYS A 116 -3.29 3.51 -1.30
N ARG A 117 -4.31 4.30 -1.56
CA ARG A 117 -5.50 3.87 -2.32
C ARG A 117 -5.16 3.38 -3.73
N ILE A 118 -4.25 4.06 -4.42
CA ILE A 118 -3.81 3.62 -5.76
C ILE A 118 -2.96 2.34 -5.67
N GLU A 119 -2.09 2.21 -4.67
CA GLU A 119 -1.34 0.96 -4.43
C GLU A 119 -2.28 -0.23 -4.23
N GLU A 120 -3.37 -0.05 -3.49
CA GLU A 120 -4.38 -1.09 -3.30
C GLU A 120 -5.23 -1.33 -4.56
N ALA A 121 -5.64 -0.26 -5.26
CA ALA A 121 -6.37 -0.38 -6.52
C ALA A 121 -5.62 -1.19 -7.58
N LYS A 122 -4.30 -1.04 -7.67
CA LYS A 122 -3.47 -1.84 -8.58
C LYS A 122 -3.65 -3.34 -8.35
N ARG A 123 -3.66 -3.78 -7.08
CA ARG A 123 -3.84 -5.20 -6.73
C ARG A 123 -5.20 -5.76 -7.17
N TYR A 124 -6.28 -4.97 -7.00
CA TYR A 124 -7.60 -5.38 -7.48
C TYR A 124 -7.63 -5.47 -9.00
N LEU A 125 -7.01 -4.51 -9.71
CA LEU A 125 -6.94 -4.50 -11.17
C LEU A 125 -6.09 -5.67 -11.73
N GLU A 126 -5.04 -6.05 -11.04
CA GLU A 126 -4.17 -7.21 -11.39
C GLU A 126 -4.91 -8.55 -11.24
N ARG A 127 -5.86 -8.66 -10.29
CA ARG A 127 -6.72 -9.85 -10.12
C ARG A 127 -7.80 -9.99 -11.18
N GLY A 128 -8.23 -8.91 -11.82
CA GLY A 128 -9.08 -8.89 -13.00
C GLY A 128 -10.56 -9.23 -12.83
N ASN A 129 -11.02 -9.48 -11.62
CA ASN A 129 -12.38 -9.97 -11.36
C ASN A 129 -13.37 -8.86 -10.96
N VAL A 130 -12.95 -7.58 -11.03
CA VAL A 130 -13.71 -6.44 -10.53
C VAL A 130 -13.66 -5.30 -11.55
N SER A 131 -14.77 -4.58 -11.72
CA SER A 131 -14.83 -3.41 -12.61
C SER A 131 -14.03 -2.23 -12.04
N ILE A 132 -13.60 -1.32 -12.91
CA ILE A 132 -12.85 -0.11 -12.50
C ILE A 132 -13.65 0.75 -11.53
N THR A 133 -14.99 0.82 -11.71
CA THR A 133 -15.87 1.58 -10.82
C THR A 133 -15.94 0.94 -9.44
N GLU A 134 -16.08 -0.37 -9.37
CA GLU A 134 -16.06 -1.11 -8.11
C GLU A 134 -14.71 -0.97 -7.40
N VAL A 135 -13.60 -1.09 -8.14
CA VAL A 135 -12.26 -0.89 -7.57
C VAL A 135 -12.14 0.51 -6.97
N ALA A 136 -12.60 1.56 -7.67
CA ALA A 136 -12.56 2.92 -7.13
C ALA A 136 -13.30 3.05 -5.80
N LEU A 137 -14.51 2.48 -5.71
CA LEU A 137 -15.30 2.48 -4.48
C LEU A 137 -14.65 1.66 -3.37
N MET A 138 -14.17 0.46 -3.66
CA MET A 138 -13.53 -0.44 -2.70
C MET A 138 -12.29 0.19 -2.05
N VAL A 139 -11.56 1.02 -2.77
CA VAL A 139 -10.39 1.71 -2.21
C VAL A 139 -10.70 3.12 -1.67
N GLY A 140 -11.99 3.48 -1.53
CA GLY A 140 -12.44 4.69 -0.86
C GLY A 140 -12.52 5.95 -1.74
N PHE A 141 -12.55 5.83 -3.07
CA PHE A 141 -12.84 6.97 -3.94
C PHE A 141 -14.34 7.07 -4.25
N ASN A 142 -14.98 8.17 -3.86
CA ASN A 142 -16.37 8.44 -4.13
C ASN A 142 -16.62 9.06 -5.53
N ASP A 143 -15.56 9.50 -6.22
CA ASP A 143 -15.59 10.10 -7.56
C ASP A 143 -14.65 9.35 -8.51
N LEU A 144 -15.24 8.68 -9.52
CA LEU A 144 -14.50 7.90 -10.52
C LEU A 144 -13.57 8.77 -11.40
N ASN A 145 -13.96 10.02 -11.69
CA ASN A 145 -13.13 10.93 -12.46
C ASN A 145 -11.91 11.36 -11.65
N TYR A 146 -12.10 11.66 -10.37
CA TYR A 146 -11.01 11.96 -9.45
C TYR A 146 -10.08 10.75 -9.30
N PHE A 147 -10.61 9.55 -9.07
CA PHE A 147 -9.85 8.31 -9.05
C PHE A 147 -8.98 8.15 -10.30
N SER A 148 -9.60 8.27 -11.49
CA SER A 148 -8.89 8.08 -12.78
C SER A 148 -7.75 9.09 -12.96
N ARG A 149 -7.95 10.35 -12.55
CA ARG A 149 -6.89 11.38 -12.58
C ARG A 149 -5.74 11.05 -11.64
N VAL A 150 -6.05 10.67 -10.40
CA VAL A 150 -5.05 10.32 -9.39
C VAL A 150 -4.29 9.08 -9.82
N PHE A 151 -5.00 8.05 -10.31
CA PHE A 151 -4.41 6.80 -10.79
C PHE A 151 -3.42 7.08 -11.93
N LYS A 152 -3.84 7.84 -12.95
CA LYS A 152 -2.98 8.20 -14.08
C LYS A 152 -1.78 9.05 -13.66
N LYS A 153 -1.96 9.98 -12.72
CA LYS A 153 -0.86 10.79 -12.17
C LYS A 153 0.19 9.91 -11.46
N THR A 154 -0.26 8.86 -10.77
CA THR A 154 0.60 8.00 -9.95
C THR A 154 1.28 6.89 -10.77
N THR A 155 0.60 6.35 -11.80
CA THR A 155 1.06 5.17 -12.55
C THR A 155 1.45 5.48 -13.99
N SER A 156 1.21 6.69 -14.48
CA SER A 156 1.33 7.13 -15.88
C SER A 156 0.33 6.47 -16.84
N LEU A 157 -0.48 5.52 -16.39
CA LEU A 157 -1.51 4.82 -17.17
C LEU A 157 -2.90 5.11 -16.59
N SER A 158 -3.94 5.11 -17.44
CA SER A 158 -5.31 5.10 -16.91
C SER A 158 -5.62 3.74 -16.26
N PRO A 159 -6.60 3.64 -15.33
CA PRO A 159 -6.99 2.37 -14.72
C PRO A 159 -7.29 1.27 -15.75
N LEU A 160 -7.98 1.64 -16.86
CA LEU A 160 -8.31 0.72 -17.94
C LEU A 160 -7.07 0.24 -18.71
N GLN A 161 -6.13 1.15 -19.00
CA GLN A 161 -4.86 0.79 -19.63
C GLN A 161 -4.03 -0.12 -18.76
N TYR A 162 -3.95 0.20 -17.45
CA TYR A 162 -3.23 -0.61 -16.48
C TYR A 162 -3.81 -2.03 -16.38
N SER A 163 -5.13 -2.16 -16.24
CA SER A 163 -5.79 -3.46 -16.20
C SER A 163 -5.52 -4.29 -17.47
N LYS A 164 -5.65 -3.69 -18.66
CA LYS A 164 -5.36 -4.40 -19.92
C LYS A 164 -3.90 -4.86 -20.02
N HIS A 165 -2.96 -4.05 -19.56
CA HIS A 165 -1.52 -4.38 -19.59
C HIS A 165 -1.20 -5.61 -18.74
N CYS A 166 -1.82 -5.72 -17.55
CA CYS A 166 -1.62 -6.88 -16.68
C CYS A 166 -2.08 -8.21 -17.31
N PHE A 167 -3.05 -8.17 -18.23
CA PHE A 167 -3.58 -9.38 -18.90
C PHE A 167 -2.89 -9.70 -20.24
N THR A 168 -2.06 -8.81 -20.78
CA THR A 168 -1.32 -9.05 -22.04
C THR A 168 0.06 -9.66 -21.82
N GLU A 169 0.57 -9.69 -20.60
CA GLU A 169 1.88 -10.26 -20.25
C GLU A 169 1.80 -11.68 -19.64
N THR A 170 0.60 -12.29 -19.64
CA THR A 170 0.39 -13.67 -19.16
C THR A 170 0.15 -14.61 -20.34
#